data_aaf1e27b0582a2bd9822691db985ceda
#
_entry.id   aaf1e27b0582a2bd9822691db985ceda
#
_cell.length_a   1.000
_cell.length_b   1.000
_cell.length_c   1.000
_cell.angle_alpha   90.00
_cell.angle_beta   90.00
_cell.angle_gamma   90.00
#
_symmetry.space_group_name_H-M   'P 1'
#
loop_
_entity.id
_entity.type
_entity.pdbx_description
1 polymer ?
#
loop_
_entity_poly.entity_id
_entity_poly.type
_entity_poly.pdbx_seq_one_letter_code
_entity_poly.pdbx_strand_id
1 'polypeptide(L)'
;MTNKIYDVIIIGGSYSGLVAGMALGRALRQVLIIDSGSPCNAQTPHSHNFLTQDGETPRAIAEKARKQVEKYDTVSFHSGLAVRGEKTDSGFEITTESGAVFTGKKLHFATGVKDVMPDIEGAAACWGISMIHCPYCHGYEVHNEKTGILANGEMAFHFTKLITNWTKDLTVFTNGQSTLTADQTSKLNEYGIAVVENEIAAFDHQNGYIEAVRFKDGTSAKLTAMYAKLPSIQHSDIPEKLGCAFNEQAYLQVDEFQKTSVHGVYASGDNVTPMRSVANAVAAGTLAGAMINMD
;
A
#
# COMPACT_ATOMS: atom_id res chain seq x y z
N MET A 1 14.77 -7.76 35.49
CA MET A 1 14.12 -8.51 34.41
C MET A 1 15.12 -8.57 33.27
N THR A 2 15.58 -9.75 32.87
CA THR A 2 16.45 -9.88 31.68
C THR A 2 15.65 -9.45 30.46
N ASN A 3 16.04 -8.35 29.81
CA ASN A 3 15.40 -7.94 28.57
C ASN A 3 15.57 -9.07 27.54
N LYS A 4 14.44 -9.64 27.10
CA LYS A 4 14.43 -10.67 26.04
C LYS A 4 15.00 -10.03 24.76
N ILE A 5 16.06 -10.63 24.22
CA ILE A 5 16.60 -10.21 22.91
C ILE A 5 15.97 -11.10 21.85
N TYR A 6 15.34 -10.49 20.86
CA TYR A 6 14.77 -11.19 19.70
C TYR A 6 15.84 -11.39 18.62
N ASP A 7 15.75 -12.47 17.86
CA ASP A 7 16.57 -12.61 16.66
C ASP A 7 16.16 -11.59 15.60
N VAL A 8 14.85 -11.33 15.50
CA VAL A 8 14.29 -10.36 14.53
C VAL A 8 13.14 -9.59 15.17
N ILE A 9 13.12 -8.26 14.99
CA ILE A 9 11.93 -7.45 15.20
C ILE A 9 11.37 -7.08 13.83
N ILE A 10 10.09 -7.40 13.60
CA ILE A 10 9.33 -7.05 12.40
C ILE A 10 8.42 -5.87 12.75
N ILE A 11 8.49 -4.79 11.98
CA ILE A 11 7.64 -3.60 12.14
C ILE A 11 6.62 -3.61 11.01
N GLY A 12 5.35 -3.82 11.38
CA GLY A 12 4.21 -4.04 10.50
C GLY A 12 3.76 -5.51 10.47
N GLY A 13 2.53 -5.75 10.91
CA GLY A 13 1.90 -7.07 11.05
C GLY A 13 0.82 -7.35 10.01
N SER A 14 0.94 -6.77 8.80
CA SER A 14 0.12 -7.11 7.64
C SER A 14 0.78 -8.25 6.84
N TYR A 15 0.38 -8.47 5.59
CA TYR A 15 0.72 -9.65 4.80
C TYR A 15 2.22 -9.94 4.73
N SER A 16 3.04 -8.92 4.42
CA SER A 16 4.49 -9.07 4.29
C SER A 16 5.14 -9.42 5.63
N GLY A 17 4.79 -8.71 6.70
CA GLY A 17 5.34 -8.98 8.04
C GLY A 17 4.89 -10.31 8.63
N LEU A 18 3.61 -10.67 8.44
CA LEU A 18 3.08 -11.96 8.91
C LEU A 18 3.79 -13.13 8.24
N VAL A 19 3.98 -13.09 6.92
CA VAL A 19 4.62 -14.22 6.23
C VAL A 19 6.11 -14.30 6.53
N ALA A 20 6.80 -13.18 6.71
CA ALA A 20 8.19 -13.17 7.18
C ALA A 20 8.28 -13.76 8.59
N GLY A 21 7.39 -13.37 9.50
CA GLY A 21 7.27 -13.94 10.84
C GLY A 21 6.99 -15.44 10.82
N MET A 22 6.12 -15.90 9.89
CA MET A 22 5.85 -17.33 9.70
C MET A 22 7.11 -18.08 9.25
N ALA A 23 7.82 -17.58 8.25
CA ALA A 23 9.04 -18.20 7.74
C ALA A 23 10.11 -18.33 8.86
N LEU A 24 10.30 -17.26 9.63
CA LEU A 24 11.24 -17.22 10.75
C LEU A 24 10.80 -18.10 11.92
N GLY A 25 9.50 -18.15 12.25
CA GLY A 25 8.95 -19.05 13.26
C GLY A 25 9.15 -20.52 12.90
N ARG A 26 8.97 -20.89 11.62
CA ARG A 26 9.28 -22.21 11.10
C ARG A 26 10.77 -22.55 11.16
N ALA A 27 11.63 -21.54 11.14
CA ALA A 27 13.08 -21.66 11.35
C ALA A 27 13.48 -21.56 12.84
N LEU A 28 12.51 -21.59 13.76
CA LEU A 28 12.70 -21.55 15.23
C LEU A 28 13.40 -20.27 15.73
N ARG A 29 13.32 -19.16 14.97
CA ARG A 29 13.86 -17.87 15.39
C ARG A 29 12.92 -17.18 16.38
N GLN A 30 13.50 -16.47 17.36
CA GLN A 30 12.74 -15.64 18.29
C GLN A 30 12.35 -14.34 17.57
N VAL A 31 11.07 -14.17 17.28
CA VAL A 31 10.53 -13.06 16.50
C VAL A 31 9.56 -12.23 17.33
N LEU A 32 9.65 -10.92 17.21
CA LEU A 32 8.63 -9.97 17.66
C LEU A 32 8.03 -9.27 16.46
N ILE A 33 6.72 -9.31 16.31
CA ILE A 33 5.97 -8.51 15.33
C ILE A 33 5.31 -7.36 16.08
N ILE A 34 5.68 -6.11 15.74
CA ILE A 34 5.07 -4.89 16.28
C ILE A 34 4.12 -4.35 15.22
N ASP A 35 2.84 -4.20 15.55
CA ASP A 35 1.81 -3.79 14.58
C ASP A 35 0.86 -2.75 15.17
N SER A 36 0.65 -1.66 14.42
CA SER A 36 -0.29 -0.59 14.80
C SER A 36 -1.75 -0.91 14.51
N GLY A 37 -2.03 -1.96 13.72
CA GLY A 37 -3.39 -2.36 13.37
C GLY A 37 -4.07 -1.47 12.33
N SER A 38 -3.32 -0.71 11.53
CA SER A 38 -3.85 0.25 10.55
C SER A 38 -3.41 -0.10 9.12
N PRO A 39 -3.89 -1.20 8.52
CA PRO A 39 -3.52 -1.58 7.17
C PRO A 39 -4.14 -0.64 6.13
N CYS A 40 -3.42 -0.37 5.01
CA CYS A 40 -3.85 0.57 3.97
C CYS A 40 -5.15 0.16 3.26
N ASN A 41 -5.51 -1.12 3.28
CA ASN A 41 -6.71 -1.67 2.65
C ASN A 41 -7.87 -1.92 3.63
N ALA A 42 -7.86 -1.32 4.82
CA ALA A 42 -8.87 -1.55 5.86
C ALA A 42 -10.31 -1.31 5.40
N GLN A 43 -10.54 -0.30 4.55
CA GLN A 43 -11.87 0.06 4.07
C GLN A 43 -12.28 -0.61 2.75
N THR A 44 -11.35 -1.35 2.10
CA THR A 44 -11.64 -2.07 0.85
C THR A 44 -12.64 -3.20 1.11
N PRO A 45 -13.79 -3.25 0.40
CA PRO A 45 -14.82 -4.25 0.65
C PRO A 45 -14.33 -5.68 0.45
N HIS A 46 -13.62 -5.93 -0.64
CA HIS A 46 -13.10 -7.24 -1.01
C HIS A 46 -11.69 -7.14 -1.57
N SER A 47 -10.87 -8.16 -1.34
CA SER A 47 -9.52 -8.28 -1.89
C SER A 47 -9.53 -9.25 -3.05
N HIS A 48 -8.98 -8.84 -4.19
CA HIS A 48 -8.95 -9.66 -5.39
C HIS A 48 -7.52 -9.93 -5.87
N ASN A 49 -7.41 -10.83 -6.87
CA ASN A 49 -6.13 -11.20 -7.48
C ASN A 49 -5.11 -11.79 -6.48
N PHE A 50 -5.63 -12.48 -5.46
CA PHE A 50 -4.81 -13.32 -4.57
C PHE A 50 -5.37 -14.74 -4.56
N LEU A 51 -4.69 -15.63 -5.26
CA LEU A 51 -5.11 -17.03 -5.42
C LEU A 51 -5.44 -17.67 -4.06
N THR A 52 -6.50 -18.43 -3.98
CA THR A 52 -7.09 -19.07 -2.78
C THR A 52 -7.86 -18.12 -1.84
N GLN A 53 -7.76 -16.80 -2.00
CA GLN A 53 -8.45 -15.80 -1.17
C GLN A 53 -9.16 -14.73 -2.03
N ASP A 54 -9.34 -14.98 -3.33
CA ASP A 54 -10.03 -14.06 -4.25
C ASP A 54 -11.46 -13.81 -3.80
N GLY A 55 -11.84 -12.53 -3.66
CA GLY A 55 -13.17 -12.11 -3.18
C GLY A 55 -13.35 -12.09 -1.65
N GLU A 56 -12.36 -12.50 -0.88
CA GLU A 56 -12.42 -12.42 0.58
C GLU A 56 -12.21 -10.98 1.08
N THR A 57 -12.74 -10.66 2.26
CA THR A 57 -12.48 -9.36 2.87
C THR A 57 -11.04 -9.26 3.37
N PRO A 58 -10.38 -8.08 3.27
CA PRO A 58 -9.02 -7.89 3.80
C PRO A 58 -8.88 -8.33 5.26
N ARG A 59 -9.91 -8.07 6.07
CA ARG A 59 -9.95 -8.47 7.47
C ARG A 59 -9.94 -10.00 7.64
N ALA A 60 -10.76 -10.73 6.89
CA ALA A 60 -10.81 -12.19 6.98
C ALA A 60 -9.47 -12.83 6.59
N ILE A 61 -8.81 -12.31 5.54
CA ILE A 61 -7.49 -12.77 5.11
C ILE A 61 -6.45 -12.49 6.21
N ALA A 62 -6.43 -11.28 6.77
CA ALA A 62 -5.48 -10.88 7.80
C ALA A 62 -5.64 -11.70 9.09
N GLU A 63 -6.89 -11.91 9.56
CA GLU A 63 -7.19 -12.75 10.75
C GLU A 63 -6.76 -14.21 10.55
N LYS A 64 -7.02 -14.78 9.36
CA LYS A 64 -6.61 -16.13 9.00
C LYS A 64 -5.08 -16.26 8.97
N ALA A 65 -4.40 -15.29 8.34
CA ALA A 65 -2.94 -15.26 8.28
C ALA A 65 -2.34 -15.13 9.68
N ARG A 66 -2.84 -14.20 10.51
CA ARG A 66 -2.38 -14.03 11.88
C ARG A 66 -2.50 -15.31 12.71
N LYS A 67 -3.68 -15.98 12.69
CA LYS A 67 -3.90 -17.25 13.37
C LYS A 67 -2.93 -18.37 12.95
N GLN A 68 -2.45 -18.33 11.71
CA GLN A 68 -1.45 -19.28 11.22
C GLN A 68 -0.06 -19.00 11.81
N VAL A 69 0.29 -17.71 11.98
CA VAL A 69 1.57 -17.28 12.55
C VAL A 69 1.60 -17.50 14.07
N GLU A 70 0.49 -17.29 14.77
CA GLU A 70 0.35 -17.49 16.21
C GLU A 70 0.55 -18.96 16.66
N LYS A 71 0.57 -19.91 15.73
CA LYS A 71 0.89 -21.32 16.02
C LYS A 71 2.37 -21.57 16.33
N TYR A 72 3.25 -20.62 16.03
CA TYR A 72 4.68 -20.74 16.28
C TYR A 72 5.05 -20.08 17.60
N ASP A 73 5.38 -20.87 18.63
CA ASP A 73 5.66 -20.40 20.00
C ASP A 73 6.83 -19.42 20.08
N THR A 74 7.69 -19.37 19.04
CA THR A 74 8.81 -18.46 18.96
C THR A 74 8.44 -17.09 18.42
N VAL A 75 7.20 -16.89 17.91
CA VAL A 75 6.72 -15.63 17.38
C VAL A 75 5.81 -14.95 18.40
N SER A 76 6.18 -13.75 18.78
CA SER A 76 5.41 -12.91 19.70
C SER A 76 4.84 -11.71 18.96
N PHE A 77 3.71 -11.18 19.44
CA PHE A 77 3.07 -9.99 18.89
C PHE A 77 3.01 -8.88 19.93
N HIS A 78 3.22 -7.66 19.49
CA HIS A 78 2.99 -6.44 20.27
C HIS A 78 2.09 -5.50 19.48
N SER A 79 0.94 -5.14 20.04
CA SER A 79 0.04 -4.15 19.46
C SER A 79 0.53 -2.76 19.83
N GLY A 80 0.92 -1.95 18.86
CA GLY A 80 1.42 -0.60 19.07
C GLY A 80 2.17 -0.07 17.85
N LEU A 81 2.38 1.23 17.83
CA LEU A 81 3.13 1.93 16.81
C LEU A 81 4.60 2.04 17.23
N ALA A 82 5.51 1.53 16.41
CA ALA A 82 6.96 1.79 16.55
C ALA A 82 7.25 3.24 16.12
N VAL A 83 7.85 4.02 17.01
CA VAL A 83 8.11 5.46 16.79
C VAL A 83 9.59 5.84 16.80
N ARG A 84 10.45 4.98 17.33
CA ARG A 84 11.88 5.20 17.37
C ARG A 84 12.63 3.89 17.16
N GLY A 85 13.72 3.95 16.42
CA GLY A 85 14.65 2.84 16.22
C GLY A 85 16.07 3.34 16.28
N GLU A 86 16.93 2.61 16.99
CA GLU A 86 18.35 2.95 17.15
C GLU A 86 19.23 1.72 16.97
N LYS A 87 20.42 1.92 16.42
CA LYS A 87 21.44 0.89 16.34
C LYS A 87 22.20 0.84 17.69
N THR A 88 22.44 -0.37 18.19
CA THR A 88 23.20 -0.63 19.42
C THR A 88 24.39 -1.53 19.10
N ASP A 89 25.27 -1.77 20.08
CA ASP A 89 26.42 -2.67 19.91
C ASP A 89 25.99 -4.13 19.62
N SER A 90 24.78 -4.52 20.06
CA SER A 90 24.26 -5.90 19.94
C SER A 90 23.14 -6.06 18.91
N GLY A 91 22.83 -5.02 18.13
CA GLY A 91 21.74 -5.03 17.15
C GLY A 91 20.96 -3.72 17.12
N PHE A 92 19.68 -3.76 17.46
CA PHE A 92 18.78 -2.62 17.37
C PHE A 92 17.84 -2.55 18.57
N GLU A 93 17.46 -1.35 18.92
CA GLU A 93 16.41 -1.08 19.90
C GLU A 93 15.25 -0.35 19.23
N ILE A 94 14.03 -0.81 19.49
CA ILE A 94 12.79 -0.22 18.99
C ILE A 94 11.94 0.22 20.16
N THR A 95 11.52 1.49 20.14
CA THR A 95 10.59 2.06 21.11
C THR A 95 9.24 2.28 20.46
N THR A 96 8.17 1.89 21.15
CA THR A 96 6.79 2.13 20.72
C THR A 96 6.23 3.41 21.31
N GLU A 97 5.11 3.89 20.76
CA GLU A 97 4.38 5.07 21.24
C GLU A 97 4.00 4.97 22.73
N SER A 98 3.73 3.77 23.24
CA SER A 98 3.45 3.54 24.66
C SER A 98 4.71 3.59 25.55
N GLY A 99 5.90 3.77 24.98
CA GLY A 99 7.19 3.77 25.70
C GLY A 99 7.75 2.36 25.94
N ALA A 100 7.12 1.30 25.40
CA ALA A 100 7.72 -0.04 25.48
C ALA A 100 8.95 -0.13 24.59
N VAL A 101 10.00 -0.78 25.11
CA VAL A 101 11.31 -0.90 24.46
C VAL A 101 11.62 -2.36 24.20
N PHE A 102 12.05 -2.68 22.98
CA PHE A 102 12.39 -4.02 22.55
C PHE A 102 13.76 -4.05 21.85
N THR A 103 14.54 -5.09 22.13
CA THR A 103 15.85 -5.29 21.53
C THR A 103 15.83 -6.49 20.59
N GLY A 104 16.40 -6.31 19.40
CA GLY A 104 16.53 -7.36 18.39
C GLY A 104 17.86 -7.31 17.67
N LYS A 105 18.34 -8.45 17.17
CA LYS A 105 19.60 -8.53 16.41
C LYS A 105 19.45 -7.95 15.01
N LYS A 106 18.26 -8.12 14.41
CA LYS A 106 17.92 -7.66 13.05
C LYS A 106 16.56 -6.99 13.04
N LEU A 107 16.34 -6.13 12.04
CA LEU A 107 15.06 -5.47 11.79
C LEU A 107 14.49 -5.86 10.42
N HIS A 108 13.17 -5.97 10.35
CA HIS A 108 12.44 -6.08 9.10
C HIS A 108 11.31 -5.05 9.07
N PHE A 109 11.38 -4.12 8.12
CA PHE A 109 10.33 -3.13 7.90
C PHE A 109 9.30 -3.65 6.87
N ALA A 110 8.10 -3.93 7.34
CA ALA A 110 6.93 -4.32 6.56
C ALA A 110 5.81 -3.29 6.75
N THR A 111 6.20 -2.02 6.83
CA THR A 111 5.37 -0.89 7.26
C THR A 111 4.38 -0.41 6.20
N GLY A 112 4.57 -0.80 4.93
CA GLY A 112 3.77 -0.31 3.83
C GLY A 112 3.91 1.21 3.61
N VAL A 113 2.95 1.79 2.91
CA VAL A 113 2.89 3.23 2.60
C VAL A 113 1.52 3.79 2.94
N LYS A 114 1.46 5.11 3.16
CA LYS A 114 0.23 5.88 3.37
C LYS A 114 -0.06 6.73 2.14
N ASP A 115 -1.25 6.59 1.58
CA ASP A 115 -1.71 7.42 0.47
C ASP A 115 -2.01 8.85 0.95
N VAL A 116 -1.57 9.83 0.16
CA VAL A 116 -1.84 11.25 0.41
C VAL A 116 -3.15 11.61 -0.31
N MET A 117 -4.22 11.72 0.48
CA MET A 117 -5.54 12.06 -0.06
C MET A 117 -5.55 13.48 -0.64
N PRO A 118 -6.20 13.68 -1.81
CA PRO A 118 -6.46 15.04 -2.29
C PRO A 118 -7.44 15.75 -1.36
N ASP A 119 -7.30 17.06 -1.28
CA ASP A 119 -8.26 17.92 -0.56
C ASP A 119 -9.52 18.14 -1.41
N ILE A 120 -10.28 17.03 -1.57
CA ILE A 120 -11.54 16.98 -2.30
C ILE A 120 -12.55 16.26 -1.40
N GLU A 121 -13.69 16.91 -1.15
CA GLU A 121 -14.76 16.34 -0.34
C GLU A 121 -15.21 14.98 -0.89
N GLY A 122 -15.34 13.97 -0.01
CA GLY A 122 -15.73 12.61 -0.37
C GLY A 122 -14.60 11.72 -0.89
N ALA A 123 -13.44 12.26 -1.30
CA ALA A 123 -12.34 11.46 -1.86
C ALA A 123 -11.87 10.37 -0.89
N ALA A 124 -11.59 10.72 0.37
CA ALA A 124 -11.12 9.79 1.38
C ALA A 124 -12.16 8.69 1.71
N ALA A 125 -13.45 9.03 1.68
CA ALA A 125 -14.53 8.07 1.90
C ALA A 125 -14.67 7.05 0.75
N CYS A 126 -14.34 7.48 -0.49
CA CYS A 126 -14.42 6.63 -1.68
C CYS A 126 -13.14 5.82 -1.92
N TRP A 127 -12.01 6.20 -1.31
CA TRP A 127 -10.72 5.54 -1.53
C TRP A 127 -10.73 4.07 -1.14
N GLY A 128 -10.29 3.20 -2.05
CA GLY A 128 -10.30 1.75 -1.88
C GLY A 128 -11.67 1.09 -2.03
N ILE A 129 -12.73 1.85 -2.33
CA ILE A 129 -14.09 1.37 -2.56
C ILE A 129 -14.49 1.58 -4.02
N SER A 130 -14.70 2.83 -4.43
CA SER A 130 -15.01 3.20 -5.81
C SER A 130 -14.01 4.20 -6.40
N MET A 131 -13.19 4.85 -5.56
CA MET A 131 -11.96 5.50 -5.98
C MET A 131 -10.81 4.51 -5.79
N ILE A 132 -10.25 4.00 -6.89
CA ILE A 132 -9.35 2.84 -6.92
C ILE A 132 -8.04 3.16 -7.66
N HIS A 133 -6.94 2.51 -7.25
CA HIS A 133 -5.63 2.74 -7.87
C HIS A 133 -5.18 1.60 -8.78
N CYS A 134 -5.70 0.37 -8.54
CA CYS A 134 -5.21 -0.85 -9.17
C CYS A 134 -6.32 -1.50 -10.01
N PRO A 135 -6.22 -1.50 -11.34
CA PRO A 135 -7.22 -2.14 -12.18
C PRO A 135 -7.24 -3.67 -12.05
N TYR A 136 -6.11 -4.28 -11.74
CA TYR A 136 -6.03 -5.73 -11.51
C TYR A 136 -6.67 -6.16 -10.18
N CYS A 137 -6.77 -5.23 -9.22
CA CYS A 137 -7.34 -5.51 -7.90
C CYS A 137 -8.84 -5.27 -7.85
N HIS A 138 -9.35 -4.28 -8.62
CA HIS A 138 -10.74 -3.81 -8.50
C HIS A 138 -11.40 -3.47 -9.85
N GLY A 139 -10.70 -3.63 -10.96
CA GLY A 139 -11.22 -3.23 -12.27
C GLY A 139 -12.34 -4.15 -12.78
N TYR A 140 -12.32 -5.42 -12.37
CA TYR A 140 -13.34 -6.39 -12.79
C TYR A 140 -14.71 -6.03 -12.21
N GLU A 141 -14.77 -5.52 -10.98
CA GLU A 141 -16.00 -5.15 -10.28
C GLU A 141 -16.68 -3.92 -10.88
N VAL A 142 -15.94 -3.08 -11.61
CA VAL A 142 -16.42 -1.86 -12.27
C VAL A 142 -16.24 -1.92 -13.80
N HIS A 143 -16.06 -3.11 -14.36
CA HIS A 143 -15.91 -3.26 -15.81
C HIS A 143 -17.19 -2.86 -16.55
N ASN A 144 -17.03 -2.24 -17.73
CA ASN A 144 -18.11 -1.68 -18.55
C ASN A 144 -18.92 -0.57 -17.88
N GLU A 145 -18.52 -0.11 -16.68
CA GLU A 145 -19.18 1.00 -16.00
C GLU A 145 -18.57 2.35 -16.44
N LYS A 146 -19.36 3.41 -16.24
CA LYS A 146 -18.94 4.78 -16.48
C LYS A 146 -17.85 5.18 -15.47
N THR A 147 -16.64 5.34 -15.96
CA THR A 147 -15.45 5.44 -15.14
C THR A 147 -14.66 6.70 -15.43
N GLY A 148 -14.18 7.36 -14.37
CA GLY A 148 -13.26 8.48 -14.44
C GLY A 148 -11.81 8.06 -14.24
N ILE A 149 -10.91 8.90 -14.75
CA ILE A 149 -9.47 8.83 -14.46
C ILE A 149 -9.05 10.18 -13.93
N LEU A 150 -8.71 10.27 -12.65
CA LEU A 150 -8.19 11.48 -12.01
C LEU A 150 -6.65 11.48 -12.16
N ALA A 151 -6.19 12.12 -13.21
CA ALA A 151 -4.76 12.26 -13.53
C ALA A 151 -4.57 13.36 -14.58
N ASN A 152 -3.33 13.84 -14.76
CA ASN A 152 -2.99 14.84 -15.76
C ASN A 152 -1.73 14.44 -16.55
N GLY A 153 -1.55 15.00 -17.75
CA GLY A 153 -0.37 14.83 -18.59
C GLY A 153 -0.09 13.38 -18.98
N GLU A 154 1.18 13.04 -19.05
CA GLU A 154 1.70 11.71 -19.46
C GLU A 154 1.08 10.56 -18.68
N MET A 155 0.93 10.75 -17.36
CA MET A 155 0.32 9.74 -16.48
C MET A 155 -1.14 9.47 -16.87
N ALA A 156 -1.92 10.52 -17.14
CA ALA A 156 -3.31 10.37 -17.56
C ALA A 156 -3.41 9.57 -18.87
N PHE A 157 -2.55 9.89 -19.84
CA PHE A 157 -2.54 9.23 -21.15
C PHE A 157 -2.24 7.73 -21.02
N HIS A 158 -1.16 7.37 -20.32
CA HIS A 158 -0.76 5.97 -20.16
C HIS A 158 -1.76 5.17 -19.32
N PHE A 159 -2.27 5.78 -18.26
CA PHE A 159 -3.23 5.09 -17.40
C PHE A 159 -4.56 4.86 -18.11
N THR A 160 -5.02 5.85 -18.88
CA THR A 160 -6.21 5.71 -19.73
C THR A 160 -6.08 4.55 -20.71
N LYS A 161 -4.94 4.44 -21.40
CA LYS A 161 -4.68 3.34 -22.31
C LYS A 161 -4.79 1.96 -21.63
N LEU A 162 -4.33 1.84 -20.39
CA LEU A 162 -4.45 0.61 -19.61
C LEU A 162 -5.92 0.31 -19.27
N ILE A 163 -6.66 1.32 -18.78
CA ILE A 163 -8.04 1.14 -18.29
C ILE A 163 -9.02 0.82 -19.41
N THR A 164 -8.73 1.15 -20.67
CA THR A 164 -9.57 0.77 -21.81
C THR A 164 -9.79 -0.74 -21.96
N ASN A 165 -9.01 -1.59 -21.26
CA ASN A 165 -9.24 -3.03 -21.22
C ASN A 165 -10.48 -3.41 -20.39
N TRP A 166 -10.88 -2.58 -19.42
CA TRP A 166 -12.01 -2.85 -18.53
C TRP A 166 -13.29 -2.13 -18.94
N THR A 167 -13.18 -0.90 -19.46
CA THR A 167 -14.33 -0.13 -19.92
C THR A 167 -13.98 0.79 -21.08
N LYS A 168 -14.96 1.09 -21.93
CA LYS A 168 -14.85 2.09 -22.99
C LYS A 168 -15.53 3.41 -22.64
N ASP A 169 -16.39 3.43 -21.61
CA ASP A 169 -17.04 4.65 -21.11
C ASP A 169 -16.13 5.35 -20.11
N LEU A 170 -15.09 6.01 -20.66
CA LEU A 170 -14.02 6.67 -19.89
C LEU A 170 -14.07 8.17 -20.06
N THR A 171 -13.76 8.89 -18.97
CA THR A 171 -13.51 10.34 -18.97
C THR A 171 -12.24 10.62 -18.15
N VAL A 172 -11.34 11.41 -18.70
CA VAL A 172 -10.16 11.92 -17.97
C VAL A 172 -10.55 13.23 -17.28
N PHE A 173 -10.33 13.30 -15.98
CA PHE A 173 -10.48 14.50 -15.15
C PHE A 173 -9.11 15.00 -14.74
N THR A 174 -8.70 16.14 -15.31
CA THR A 174 -7.37 16.71 -15.04
C THR A 174 -7.34 17.56 -13.77
N ASN A 175 -8.53 17.89 -13.24
CA ASN A 175 -8.72 18.71 -12.04
C ASN A 175 -7.97 20.05 -12.15
N GLY A 176 -8.21 20.77 -13.22
CA GLY A 176 -7.52 21.98 -13.64
C GLY A 176 -6.96 21.84 -15.05
N GLN A 177 -6.19 22.83 -15.51
CA GLN A 177 -5.68 22.88 -16.87
C GLN A 177 -4.93 21.59 -17.27
N SER A 178 -5.28 21.04 -18.43
CA SER A 178 -4.64 19.85 -18.99
C SER A 178 -3.19 20.12 -19.38
N THR A 179 -2.31 19.20 -19.04
CA THR A 179 -0.90 19.17 -19.49
C THR A 179 -0.65 18.06 -20.52
N LEU A 180 -1.73 17.47 -21.07
CA LEU A 180 -1.64 16.55 -22.19
C LEU A 180 -1.08 17.27 -23.43
N THR A 181 -0.25 16.60 -24.21
CA THR A 181 0.18 17.13 -25.50
C THR A 181 -0.97 17.10 -26.51
N ALA A 182 -0.88 17.88 -27.59
CA ALA A 182 -1.87 17.89 -28.66
C ALA A 182 -2.07 16.47 -29.26
N ASP A 183 -0.97 15.72 -29.47
CA ASP A 183 -1.02 14.34 -29.96
C ASP A 183 -1.73 13.39 -29.00
N GLN A 184 -1.49 13.52 -27.69
CA GLN A 184 -2.17 12.71 -26.67
C GLN A 184 -3.66 13.03 -26.63
N THR A 185 -4.02 14.31 -26.65
CA THR A 185 -5.43 14.75 -26.69
C THR A 185 -6.13 14.25 -27.95
N SER A 186 -5.49 14.34 -29.13
CA SER A 186 -6.03 13.79 -30.39
C SER A 186 -6.30 12.30 -30.28
N LYS A 187 -5.37 11.52 -29.75
CA LYS A 187 -5.53 10.08 -29.56
C LYS A 187 -6.65 9.72 -28.58
N LEU A 188 -6.79 10.45 -27.47
CA LEU A 188 -7.92 10.24 -26.55
C LEU A 188 -9.26 10.50 -27.24
N ASN A 189 -9.36 11.59 -28.04
CA ASN A 189 -10.55 11.91 -28.82
C ASN A 189 -10.87 10.83 -29.86
N GLU A 190 -9.88 10.25 -30.55
CA GLU A 190 -10.06 9.14 -31.49
C GLU A 190 -10.67 7.91 -30.81
N TYR A 191 -10.38 7.68 -29.53
CA TYR A 191 -10.97 6.62 -28.72
C TYR A 191 -12.32 7.02 -28.08
N GLY A 192 -12.83 8.22 -28.36
CA GLY A 192 -14.06 8.74 -27.76
C GLY A 192 -13.94 9.10 -26.27
N ILE A 193 -12.72 9.32 -25.78
CA ILE A 193 -12.46 9.62 -24.37
C ILE A 193 -12.38 11.13 -24.18
N ALA A 194 -13.33 11.68 -23.43
CA ALA A 194 -13.37 13.10 -23.10
C ALA A 194 -12.32 13.47 -22.06
N VAL A 195 -11.79 14.71 -22.17
CA VAL A 195 -10.93 15.33 -21.17
C VAL A 195 -11.68 16.49 -20.54
N VAL A 196 -11.85 16.46 -19.21
CA VAL A 196 -12.57 17.48 -18.42
C VAL A 196 -11.55 18.18 -17.52
N GLU A 197 -11.40 19.49 -17.75
CA GLU A 197 -10.45 20.35 -17.03
C GLU A 197 -11.06 21.04 -15.81
N ASN A 198 -12.39 20.94 -15.63
CA ASN A 198 -13.08 21.56 -14.51
C ASN A 198 -12.48 21.07 -13.18
N GLU A 199 -12.22 21.98 -12.26
CA GLU A 199 -11.76 21.63 -10.93
C GLU A 199 -12.85 20.92 -10.14
N ILE A 200 -12.49 19.79 -9.53
CA ILE A 200 -13.39 18.97 -8.73
C ILE A 200 -13.57 19.62 -7.36
N ALA A 201 -14.84 19.80 -6.96
CA ALA A 201 -15.21 20.24 -5.63
C ALA A 201 -15.48 19.06 -4.69
N ALA A 202 -16.17 18.01 -5.18
CA ALA A 202 -16.56 16.88 -4.35
C ALA A 202 -16.88 15.64 -5.19
N PHE A 203 -16.86 14.48 -4.53
CA PHE A 203 -17.48 13.24 -4.97
C PHE A 203 -18.76 13.01 -4.17
N ASP A 204 -19.91 13.04 -4.87
CA ASP A 204 -21.17 12.62 -4.29
C ASP A 204 -21.17 11.09 -4.21
N HIS A 205 -21.42 10.54 -3.03
CA HIS A 205 -21.30 9.11 -2.80
C HIS A 205 -22.27 8.61 -1.72
N GLN A 206 -22.59 7.32 -1.79
CA GLN A 206 -23.27 6.61 -0.72
C GLN A 206 -22.33 5.49 -0.20
N ASN A 207 -21.94 5.57 1.07
CA ASN A 207 -21.04 4.58 1.71
C ASN A 207 -19.73 4.32 0.93
N GLY A 208 -19.16 5.37 0.31
CA GLY A 208 -17.92 5.28 -0.48
C GLY A 208 -18.12 4.87 -1.94
N TYR A 209 -19.34 4.57 -2.37
CA TYR A 209 -19.67 4.32 -3.78
C TYR A 209 -20.05 5.64 -4.46
N ILE A 210 -19.23 6.05 -5.43
CA ILE A 210 -19.41 7.31 -6.17
C ILE A 210 -20.69 7.23 -7.02
N GLU A 211 -21.48 8.33 -7.01
CA GLU A 211 -22.64 8.53 -7.87
C GLU A 211 -22.39 9.66 -8.88
N ALA A 212 -21.64 10.68 -8.47
CA ALA A 212 -21.27 11.81 -9.32
C ALA A 212 -20.00 12.54 -8.86
N VAL A 213 -19.38 13.23 -9.80
CA VAL A 213 -18.36 14.26 -9.54
C VAL A 213 -19.04 15.62 -9.62
N ARG A 214 -18.89 16.46 -8.59
CA ARG A 214 -19.28 17.87 -8.60
C ARG A 214 -18.08 18.74 -8.85
N PHE A 215 -18.25 19.77 -9.70
CA PHE A 215 -17.20 20.72 -10.04
C PHE A 215 -17.38 22.04 -9.29
N LYS A 216 -16.30 22.81 -9.16
CA LYS A 216 -16.33 24.14 -8.51
C LYS A 216 -17.21 25.16 -9.23
N ASP A 217 -17.47 24.98 -10.53
CA ASP A 217 -18.38 25.82 -11.33
C ASP A 217 -19.86 25.50 -11.12
N GLY A 218 -20.19 24.52 -10.26
CA GLY A 218 -21.54 24.11 -9.94
C GLY A 218 -22.10 23.02 -10.87
N THR A 219 -21.39 22.62 -11.91
CA THR A 219 -21.79 21.50 -12.77
C THR A 219 -21.44 20.15 -12.16
N SER A 220 -21.99 19.07 -12.71
CA SER A 220 -21.69 17.71 -12.25
C SER A 220 -21.67 16.69 -13.38
N ALA A 221 -21.00 15.56 -13.16
CA ALA A 221 -20.98 14.43 -14.06
C ALA A 221 -21.26 13.13 -13.29
N LYS A 222 -22.20 12.32 -13.77
CA LYS A 222 -22.46 10.99 -13.21
C LYS A 222 -21.25 10.08 -13.44
N LEU A 223 -20.92 9.26 -12.47
CA LEU A 223 -19.77 8.37 -12.48
C LEU A 223 -20.01 7.21 -11.51
N THR A 224 -19.56 6.01 -11.85
CA THR A 224 -19.65 4.83 -10.97
C THR A 224 -18.34 4.56 -10.26
N ALA A 225 -17.21 4.82 -10.91
CA ALA A 225 -15.88 4.61 -10.35
C ALA A 225 -14.88 5.66 -10.83
N MET A 226 -13.85 5.89 -10.04
CA MET A 226 -12.75 6.80 -10.35
C MET A 226 -11.42 6.09 -10.15
N TYR A 227 -10.63 5.95 -11.19
CA TYR A 227 -9.24 5.58 -11.05
C TYR A 227 -8.39 6.79 -10.66
N ALA A 228 -7.58 6.66 -9.61
CA ALA A 228 -6.67 7.70 -9.20
C ALA A 228 -5.32 7.10 -8.78
N LYS A 229 -4.24 7.73 -9.20
CA LYS A 229 -2.89 7.38 -8.75
C LYS A 229 -2.41 8.47 -7.79
N LEU A 230 -2.66 8.25 -6.51
CA LEU A 230 -2.29 9.21 -5.47
C LEU A 230 -0.82 9.10 -5.10
N PRO A 231 -0.17 10.20 -4.70
CA PRO A 231 1.12 10.15 -4.05
C PRO A 231 1.06 9.31 -2.77
N SER A 232 2.17 8.70 -2.41
CA SER A 232 2.29 7.97 -1.15
C SER A 232 3.54 8.36 -0.39
N ILE A 233 3.50 8.23 0.92
CA ILE A 233 4.62 8.45 1.84
C ILE A 233 4.85 7.19 2.68
N GLN A 234 6.07 7.04 3.19
CA GLN A 234 6.38 5.98 4.14
C GLN A 234 5.58 6.14 5.42
N HIS A 235 5.09 5.04 5.99
CA HIS A 235 4.40 5.05 7.29
C HIS A 235 5.34 5.33 8.46
N SER A 236 6.63 5.03 8.31
CA SER A 236 7.64 5.15 9.36
C SER A 236 8.85 5.87 8.85
N ASP A 237 9.37 6.78 9.64
CA ASP A 237 10.65 7.48 9.41
C ASP A 237 11.85 6.76 10.04
N ILE A 238 11.62 5.66 10.75
CA ILE A 238 12.68 4.88 11.41
C ILE A 238 13.72 4.40 10.40
N PRO A 239 13.38 3.85 9.23
CA PRO A 239 14.38 3.45 8.24
C PRO A 239 15.29 4.60 7.81
N GLU A 240 14.73 5.80 7.57
CA GLU A 240 15.50 6.99 7.21
C GLU A 240 16.45 7.39 8.33
N LYS A 241 15.97 7.42 9.57
CA LYS A 241 16.78 7.73 10.76
C LYS A 241 17.90 6.73 11.02
N LEU A 242 17.72 5.47 10.63
CA LEU A 242 18.74 4.44 10.66
C LEU A 242 19.75 4.54 9.51
N GLY A 243 19.53 5.41 8.52
CA GLY A 243 20.40 5.61 7.36
C GLY A 243 20.10 4.69 6.18
N CYS A 244 18.91 4.10 6.10
CA CYS A 244 18.48 3.34 4.92
C CYS A 244 18.33 4.26 3.70
N ALA A 245 18.79 3.80 2.54
CA ALA A 245 18.66 4.52 1.29
C ALA A 245 17.23 4.40 0.73
N PHE A 246 16.81 5.46 0.02
CA PHE A 246 15.54 5.52 -0.70
C PHE A 246 15.81 5.79 -2.18
N ASN A 247 14.92 5.33 -3.04
CA ASN A 247 14.97 5.66 -4.46
C ASN A 247 14.27 7.02 -4.73
N GLU A 248 14.33 7.47 -5.98
CA GLU A 248 13.73 8.75 -6.43
C GLU A 248 12.20 8.84 -6.19
N GLN A 249 11.53 7.70 -6.02
CA GLN A 249 10.09 7.61 -5.75
C GLN A 249 9.78 7.46 -4.25
N ALA A 250 10.77 7.67 -3.37
CA ALA A 250 10.68 7.54 -1.92
C ALA A 250 10.34 6.12 -1.40
N TYR A 251 10.62 5.07 -2.18
CA TYR A 251 10.60 3.70 -1.69
C TYR A 251 11.95 3.33 -1.09
N LEU A 252 11.93 2.51 -0.02
CA LEU A 252 13.14 1.92 0.55
C LEU A 252 13.87 1.09 -0.51
N GLN A 253 15.16 1.35 -0.70
CA GLN A 253 16.00 0.55 -1.59
C GLN A 253 16.36 -0.77 -0.92
N VAL A 254 16.11 -1.87 -1.62
CA VAL A 254 16.51 -3.22 -1.23
C VAL A 254 17.17 -3.93 -2.42
N ASP A 255 18.04 -4.89 -2.11
CA ASP A 255 18.58 -5.82 -3.11
C ASP A 255 17.60 -6.98 -3.40
N GLU A 256 18.02 -7.94 -4.24
CA GLU A 256 17.25 -9.12 -4.57
C GLU A 256 16.95 -10.03 -3.37
N PHE A 257 17.62 -9.83 -2.23
CA PHE A 257 17.46 -10.55 -0.98
C PHE A 257 16.66 -9.77 0.07
N GLN A 258 16.04 -8.65 -0.31
CA GLN A 258 15.29 -7.75 0.56
C GLN A 258 16.15 -7.06 1.65
N LYS A 259 17.48 -6.99 1.45
CA LYS A 259 18.40 -6.25 2.32
C LYS A 259 18.39 -4.77 1.96
N THR A 260 18.32 -3.92 2.98
CA THR A 260 18.49 -2.46 2.79
C THR A 260 19.99 -2.11 2.71
N SER A 261 20.29 -0.82 2.53
CA SER A 261 21.66 -0.31 2.60
C SER A 261 22.29 -0.41 3.99
N VAL A 262 21.51 -0.71 5.03
CA VAL A 262 21.97 -0.83 6.42
C VAL A 262 22.07 -2.30 6.81
N HIS A 263 23.26 -2.74 7.19
CA HIS A 263 23.49 -4.13 7.60
C HIS A 263 22.58 -4.54 8.76
N GLY A 264 21.94 -5.70 8.64
CA GLY A 264 20.98 -6.24 9.62
C GLY A 264 19.58 -5.65 9.50
N VAL A 265 19.32 -4.76 8.52
CA VAL A 265 18.02 -4.17 8.26
C VAL A 265 17.47 -4.64 6.91
N TYR A 266 16.25 -5.15 6.92
CA TYR A 266 15.53 -5.68 5.77
C TYR A 266 14.22 -4.91 5.58
N ALA A 267 13.68 -4.93 4.37
CA ALA A 267 12.36 -4.35 4.10
C ALA A 267 11.65 -5.13 3.01
N SER A 268 10.32 -5.22 3.08
CA SER A 268 9.49 -5.84 2.04
C SER A 268 8.04 -5.38 2.10
N GLY A 269 7.32 -5.57 1.00
CA GLY A 269 5.94 -5.11 0.83
C GLY A 269 5.88 -3.74 0.16
N ASP A 270 4.78 -3.01 0.40
CA ASP A 270 4.48 -1.77 -0.32
C ASP A 270 5.47 -0.62 -0.02
N ASN A 271 6.25 -0.71 1.04
CA ASN A 271 7.28 0.27 1.39
C ASN A 271 8.52 0.22 0.49
N VAL A 272 8.70 -0.84 -0.32
CA VAL A 272 9.85 -1.02 -1.22
C VAL A 272 9.49 -0.96 -2.71
N THR A 273 8.20 -0.96 -3.06
CA THR A 273 7.76 -1.07 -4.47
C THR A 273 6.41 -0.41 -4.74
N PRO A 274 6.21 0.17 -5.95
CA PRO A 274 4.91 0.63 -6.40
C PRO A 274 3.94 -0.51 -6.79
N MET A 275 4.43 -1.76 -6.91
CA MET A 275 3.64 -2.96 -7.23
C MET A 275 2.88 -3.46 -6.01
N ARG A 276 1.91 -2.66 -5.56
CA ARG A 276 1.11 -2.89 -4.36
C ARG A 276 0.06 -3.97 -4.61
N SER A 277 0.24 -5.15 -4.00
CA SER A 277 -0.77 -6.21 -3.98
C SER A 277 -0.50 -7.19 -2.83
N VAL A 278 -1.55 -7.90 -2.39
CA VAL A 278 -1.43 -8.94 -1.37
C VAL A 278 -0.44 -10.03 -1.81
N ALA A 279 -0.55 -10.47 -3.06
CA ALA A 279 0.32 -11.51 -3.62
C ALA A 279 1.80 -11.10 -3.59
N ASN A 280 2.11 -9.88 -4.02
CA ASN A 280 3.48 -9.36 -4.02
C ASN A 280 4.01 -9.20 -2.58
N ALA A 281 3.20 -8.68 -1.66
CA ALA A 281 3.57 -8.53 -0.26
C ALA A 281 3.88 -9.89 0.41
N VAL A 282 3.10 -10.93 0.10
CA VAL A 282 3.33 -12.30 0.57
C VAL A 282 4.62 -12.88 -0.02
N ALA A 283 4.84 -12.73 -1.32
CA ALA A 283 6.05 -13.22 -1.97
C ALA A 283 7.33 -12.56 -1.41
N ALA A 284 7.34 -11.22 -1.35
CA ALA A 284 8.48 -10.45 -0.84
C ALA A 284 8.76 -10.71 0.64
N GLY A 285 7.71 -10.81 1.47
CA GLY A 285 7.87 -11.14 2.89
C GLY A 285 8.37 -12.56 3.12
N THR A 286 7.97 -13.53 2.30
CA THR A 286 8.49 -14.91 2.36
C THR A 286 10.00 -14.91 2.07
N LEU A 287 10.41 -14.20 1.02
CA LEU A 287 11.81 -14.05 0.65
C LEU A 287 12.61 -13.36 1.76
N ALA A 288 12.11 -12.24 2.29
CA ALA A 288 12.74 -11.54 3.39
C ALA A 288 12.97 -12.45 4.60
N GLY A 289 11.94 -13.19 5.04
CA GLY A 289 12.05 -14.11 6.17
C GLY A 289 13.11 -15.19 5.95
N ALA A 290 13.19 -15.77 4.75
CA ALA A 290 14.21 -16.76 4.41
C ALA A 290 15.62 -16.16 4.43
N MET A 291 15.81 -14.98 3.81
CA MET A 291 17.11 -14.31 3.73
C MET A 291 17.61 -13.83 5.10
N ILE A 292 16.71 -13.30 5.94
CA ILE A 292 17.02 -12.92 7.33
C ILE A 292 17.56 -14.13 8.12
N ASN A 293 16.99 -15.32 7.88
CA ASN A 293 17.43 -16.53 8.58
C ASN A 293 18.79 -17.04 8.11
N MET A 294 19.15 -16.80 6.84
CA MET A 294 20.42 -17.24 6.24
C MET A 294 21.60 -16.35 6.61
N ASP A 295 21.36 -15.10 6.99
CA ASP A 295 22.35 -14.08 7.36
C ASP A 295 22.68 -14.17 8.85
#